data_49de6e54f67a6afa661b8bd813d6c2fd
#
_entry.id   49de6e54f67a6afa661b8bd813d6c2fd
#
_cell.length_a   1.000
_cell.length_b   1.000
_cell.length_c   1.000
_cell.angle_alpha   90.00
_cell.angle_beta   90.00
_cell.angle_gamma   90.00
#
_symmetry.space_group_name_H-M   'P 1'
#
loop_
_entity.id
_entity.type
_entity.pdbx_description
1 polymer ?
#
loop_
_entity_poly.entity_id
_entity_poly.type
_entity_poly.pdbx_seq_one_letter_code
_entity_poly.pdbx_strand_id
1 'polypeptide(L)'
;MQEPELMYKIFDLVSGDMEEVLWYLKYGEPYSGDSRFVAKCRLLQSIYREESGLAIKPYKGRDGVHYYGNYIENGEITGANFLEEYIFEYAKKRVRNKQNYETIESDRLFNNLLSSQPMAFNLFYPLMKMQKESPKETTMVIRKALPMFPIHKVTEIDLEFIPENYMDLTGDKSAMDAIIRFESAGGKSA
;
A
#
# COMPACT_ATOMS: atom_id res chain seq x y z
N MET A 1 12.77 21.73 -15.42
CA MET A 1 13.83 21.22 -14.53
C MET A 1 13.75 19.70 -14.59
N GLN A 2 14.83 19.00 -14.90
CA GLN A 2 14.77 17.54 -15.03
C GLN A 2 14.69 16.91 -13.64
N GLU A 3 13.76 15.96 -13.46
CA GLU A 3 13.47 15.27 -12.18
C GLU A 3 14.69 14.77 -11.38
N PRO A 4 15.80 14.30 -11.98
CA PRO A 4 16.97 13.89 -11.23
C PRO A 4 17.70 15.02 -10.51
N GLU A 5 17.71 16.22 -11.06
CA GLU A 5 18.42 17.39 -10.50
C GLU A 5 17.71 17.95 -9.26
N LEU A 6 16.39 17.90 -9.26
CA LEU A 6 15.56 18.25 -8.11
C LEU A 6 15.79 17.29 -6.95
N MET A 7 15.94 16.00 -7.24
CA MET A 7 16.18 14.96 -6.24
C MET A 7 17.56 15.06 -5.57
N TYR A 8 18.59 15.46 -6.30
CA TYR A 8 19.93 15.65 -5.72
C TYR A 8 19.98 16.89 -4.82
N LYS A 9 19.31 17.97 -5.17
CA LYS A 9 19.21 19.17 -4.32
C LYS A 9 18.57 18.90 -2.96
N ILE A 10 17.58 17.99 -2.87
CA ILE A 10 16.91 17.62 -1.61
C ILE A 10 17.84 16.90 -0.64
N PHE A 11 18.81 16.14 -1.13
CA PHE A 11 19.74 15.39 -0.28
C PHE A 11 20.97 16.21 0.15
N ASP A 12 21.25 17.32 -0.54
CA ASP A 12 22.37 18.23 -0.20
C ASP A 12 21.93 19.44 0.65
N LEU A 13 20.62 19.73 0.76
CA LEU A 13 20.06 20.88 1.47
C LEU A 13 19.69 20.55 2.93
N VAL A 14 20.67 20.36 3.79
CA VAL A 14 20.48 20.40 5.25
C VAL A 14 21.28 21.55 5.84
N SER A 15 20.89 22.79 5.57
CA SER A 15 21.57 23.95 6.13
C SER A 15 20.68 25.09 6.64
N GLY A 16 19.36 24.83 6.86
CA GLY A 16 18.49 25.81 7.54
C GLY A 16 18.17 27.08 6.74
N ASP A 17 18.17 27.02 5.43
CA ASP A 17 17.78 28.10 4.54
C ASP A 17 16.25 28.22 4.40
N MET A 18 15.75 29.41 4.04
CA MET A 18 14.34 29.69 3.79
C MET A 18 13.77 28.77 2.69
N GLU A 19 14.56 28.38 1.69
CA GLU A 19 14.17 27.42 0.67
C GLU A 19 13.90 26.04 1.25
N GLU A 20 14.66 25.61 2.25
CA GLU A 20 14.44 24.33 2.97
C GLU A 20 13.12 24.37 3.75
N VAL A 21 12.83 25.47 4.44
CA VAL A 21 11.57 25.66 5.15
C VAL A 21 10.38 25.59 4.20
N LEU A 22 10.45 26.29 3.07
CA LEU A 22 9.39 26.27 2.04
C LEU A 22 9.24 24.87 1.41
N TRP A 23 10.35 24.16 1.27
CA TRP A 23 10.33 22.77 0.78
C TRP A 23 9.61 21.84 1.76
N TYR A 24 9.93 21.90 3.06
CA TYR A 24 9.25 21.09 4.06
C TYR A 24 7.76 21.42 4.20
N LEU A 25 7.40 22.69 4.09
CA LEU A 25 5.99 23.08 4.07
C LEU A 25 5.24 22.47 2.89
N LYS A 26 5.91 22.31 1.76
CA LYS A 26 5.32 21.78 0.53
C LYS A 26 5.32 20.25 0.48
N TYR A 27 6.44 19.60 0.80
CA TYR A 27 6.64 18.16 0.58
C TYR A 27 6.74 17.35 1.87
N GLY A 28 6.75 17.99 3.03
CA GLY A 28 6.87 17.36 4.33
C GLY A 28 8.29 17.06 4.76
N GLU A 29 8.43 16.65 6.01
CA GLU A 29 9.70 16.35 6.65
C GLU A 29 10.32 15.05 6.13
N PRO A 30 11.67 14.96 6.03
CA PRO A 30 12.36 13.71 5.81
C PRO A 30 12.29 12.84 7.08
N TYR A 31 12.26 11.52 6.91
CA TYR A 31 12.40 10.58 8.02
C TYR A 31 13.84 10.08 8.11
N SER A 32 14.50 10.34 9.23
CA SER A 32 15.92 10.02 9.43
C SER A 32 16.24 8.51 9.40
N GLY A 33 15.24 7.64 9.62
CA GLY A 33 15.37 6.19 9.55
C GLY A 33 15.23 5.61 8.14
N ASP A 34 14.92 6.41 7.13
CA ASP A 34 14.75 5.92 5.77
C ASP A 34 16.10 5.52 5.14
N SER A 35 16.13 4.36 4.47
CA SER A 35 17.17 4.09 3.49
C SER A 35 17.04 5.06 2.31
N ARG A 36 18.12 5.23 1.53
CA ARG A 36 18.11 6.09 0.32
C ARG A 36 16.94 5.76 -0.63
N PHE A 37 16.62 4.48 -0.77
CA PHE A 37 15.50 4.04 -1.61
C PHE A 37 14.16 4.47 -1.01
N VAL A 38 13.94 4.25 0.29
CA VAL A 38 12.68 4.61 0.96
C VAL A 38 12.48 6.12 0.98
N ALA A 39 13.54 6.90 1.24
CA ALA A 39 13.48 8.37 1.18
C ALA A 39 13.05 8.87 -0.21
N LYS A 40 13.57 8.24 -1.29
CA LYS A 40 13.16 8.54 -2.65
C LYS A 40 11.68 8.21 -2.89
N CYS A 41 11.21 7.05 -2.42
CA CYS A 41 9.80 6.68 -2.52
C CYS A 41 8.91 7.65 -1.74
N ARG A 42 9.31 8.04 -0.52
CA ARG A 42 8.60 9.04 0.29
C ARG A 42 8.46 10.36 -0.45
N LEU A 43 9.55 10.84 -1.05
CA LEU A 43 9.51 12.08 -1.83
C LEU A 43 8.56 12.00 -3.02
N LEU A 44 8.59 10.90 -3.78
CA LEU A 44 7.68 10.70 -4.91
C LEU A 44 6.21 10.72 -4.46
N GLN A 45 5.90 10.10 -3.33
CA GLN A 45 4.56 10.15 -2.75
C GLN A 45 4.19 11.55 -2.23
N SER A 46 5.14 12.28 -1.69
CA SER A 46 4.94 13.68 -1.26
C SER A 46 4.66 14.61 -2.44
N ILE A 47 5.33 14.41 -3.56
CA ILE A 47 5.08 15.15 -4.81
C ILE A 47 3.67 14.82 -5.34
N TYR A 48 3.33 13.53 -5.42
CA TYR A 48 2.00 13.10 -5.83
C TYR A 48 0.91 13.71 -4.95
N ARG A 49 1.08 13.66 -3.63
CA ARG A 49 0.15 14.28 -2.67
C ARG A 49 -0.06 15.77 -2.96
N GLU A 50 1.05 16.49 -3.14
CA GLU A 50 1.03 17.94 -3.40
C GLU A 50 0.33 18.26 -4.73
N GLU A 51 0.68 17.57 -5.80
CA GLU A 51 0.07 17.75 -7.12
C GLU A 51 -1.42 17.39 -7.13
N SER A 52 -1.84 16.47 -6.25
CA SER A 52 -3.23 16.09 -6.06
C SER A 52 -4.01 17.04 -5.13
N GLY A 53 -3.37 18.09 -4.59
CA GLY A 53 -4.00 19.05 -3.67
C GLY A 53 -4.41 18.47 -2.32
N LEU A 54 -3.78 17.35 -1.90
CA LEU A 54 -4.08 16.68 -0.64
C LEU A 54 -3.27 17.29 0.51
N ALA A 55 -3.93 17.57 1.65
CA ALA A 55 -3.27 18.10 2.84
C ALA A 55 -2.42 17.03 3.55
N ILE A 56 -1.31 17.48 4.20
CA ILE A 56 -0.48 16.61 5.02
C ILE A 56 -1.20 16.32 6.34
N LYS A 57 -1.36 15.05 6.68
CA LYS A 57 -1.82 14.61 7.98
C LYS A 57 -0.66 14.63 8.98
N PRO A 58 -0.81 15.27 10.16
CA PRO A 58 0.16 15.17 11.24
C PRO A 58 0.31 13.72 11.72
N TYR A 59 1.54 13.23 11.81
CA TYR A 59 1.88 11.93 12.38
C TYR A 59 2.39 12.09 13.82
N LYS A 60 1.75 11.43 14.77
CA LYS A 60 2.14 11.47 16.18
C LYS A 60 3.12 10.34 16.47
N GLY A 61 4.40 10.63 16.44
CA GLY A 61 5.49 9.73 16.85
C GLY A 61 5.71 9.72 18.36
N ARG A 62 6.69 8.92 18.81
CA ARG A 62 7.12 8.88 20.23
C ARG A 62 7.88 10.14 20.65
N ASP A 63 8.56 10.77 19.74
CA ASP A 63 9.43 11.94 19.85
C ASP A 63 8.73 13.25 19.50
N GLY A 64 7.46 13.22 19.09
CA GLY A 64 6.68 14.42 18.81
C GLY A 64 5.70 14.26 17.65
N VAL A 65 5.25 15.40 17.14
CA VAL A 65 4.40 15.48 15.96
C VAL A 65 5.27 15.78 14.74
N HIS A 66 5.11 14.96 13.71
CA HIS A 66 5.84 15.07 12.44
C HIS A 66 4.89 15.31 11.28
N TYR A 67 5.39 15.91 10.21
CA TYR A 67 4.64 16.23 9.00
C TYR A 67 5.28 15.54 7.80
N TYR A 68 5.25 14.21 7.78
CA TYR A 68 5.76 13.42 6.65
C TYR A 68 4.85 13.52 5.44
N GLY A 69 5.39 13.94 4.31
CA GLY A 69 4.61 14.27 3.12
C GLY A 69 3.85 13.10 2.47
N ASN A 70 4.12 11.87 2.84
CA ASN A 70 3.39 10.69 2.41
C ASN A 70 2.12 10.38 3.23
N TYR A 71 1.83 11.15 4.28
CA TYR A 71 0.58 11.03 5.03
C TYR A 71 -0.43 12.07 4.56
N ILE A 72 -1.65 11.62 4.26
CA ILE A 72 -2.75 12.46 3.78
C ILE A 72 -3.85 12.60 4.84
N GLU A 73 -4.44 13.77 4.93
CA GLU A 73 -5.61 13.99 5.78
C GLU A 73 -6.88 13.40 5.16
N ASN A 74 -7.77 12.90 6.02
CA ASN A 74 -9.11 12.47 5.65
C ASN A 74 -9.18 11.41 4.54
N GLY A 75 -8.13 10.60 4.37
CA GLY A 75 -8.13 9.51 3.38
C GLY A 75 -9.25 8.49 3.61
N GLU A 76 -9.68 8.29 4.86
CA GLU A 76 -10.84 7.47 5.23
C GLU A 76 -12.19 8.05 4.80
N ILE A 77 -12.23 9.33 4.43
CA ILE A 77 -13.42 10.03 3.92
C ILE A 77 -13.32 10.17 2.41
N THR A 78 -12.16 10.58 1.91
CA THR A 78 -11.96 10.94 0.50
C THR A 78 -11.68 9.74 -0.40
N GLY A 79 -11.13 8.65 0.18
CA GLY A 79 -10.68 7.50 -0.61
C GLY A 79 -9.45 7.77 -1.47
N ALA A 80 -8.71 8.86 -1.24
CA ALA A 80 -7.62 9.32 -2.09
C ALA A 80 -6.46 8.32 -2.25
N ASN A 81 -6.36 7.30 -1.39
CA ASN A 81 -5.38 6.22 -1.48
C ASN A 81 -5.84 5.02 -2.35
N PHE A 82 -7.00 5.14 -2.98
CA PHE A 82 -7.59 4.09 -3.80
C PHE A 82 -7.84 4.55 -5.23
N LEU A 83 -7.61 3.64 -6.18
CA LEU A 83 -7.75 3.94 -7.61
C LEU A 83 -9.22 4.10 -8.04
N GLU A 84 -10.13 3.42 -7.34
CA GLU A 84 -11.55 3.37 -7.70
C GLU A 84 -12.42 3.36 -6.44
N GLU A 85 -13.60 3.96 -6.51
CA GLU A 85 -14.56 4.05 -5.40
C GLU A 85 -14.95 2.67 -4.85
N TYR A 86 -15.18 1.68 -5.71
CA TYR A 86 -15.57 0.34 -5.25
C TYR A 86 -14.47 -0.37 -4.47
N ILE A 87 -13.18 -0.04 -4.69
CA ILE A 87 -12.04 -0.54 -3.91
C ILE A 87 -12.06 0.11 -2.52
N PHE A 88 -12.27 1.41 -2.48
CA PHE A 88 -12.40 2.17 -1.23
C PHE A 88 -13.56 1.66 -0.36
N GLU A 89 -14.75 1.44 -0.94
CA GLU A 89 -15.89 0.90 -0.22
C GLU A 89 -15.60 -0.51 0.34
N TYR A 90 -14.91 -1.34 -0.42
CA TYR A 90 -14.46 -2.63 0.07
C TYR A 90 -13.47 -2.50 1.24
N ALA A 91 -12.49 -1.60 1.14
CA ALA A 91 -11.53 -1.32 2.21
C ALA A 91 -12.24 -0.88 3.50
N LYS A 92 -13.20 0.04 3.41
CA LYS A 92 -14.05 0.44 4.55
C LYS A 92 -14.79 -0.73 5.16
N LYS A 93 -15.37 -1.61 4.33
CA LYS A 93 -16.06 -2.81 4.80
C LYS A 93 -15.10 -3.76 5.53
N ARG A 94 -13.87 -3.96 5.01
CA ARG A 94 -12.86 -4.80 5.64
C ARG A 94 -12.47 -4.27 7.01
N VAL A 95 -12.21 -2.97 7.14
CA VAL A 95 -11.86 -2.35 8.42
C VAL A 95 -13.00 -2.47 9.44
N ARG A 96 -14.27 -2.25 9.04
CA ARG A 96 -15.42 -2.37 9.94
C ARG A 96 -15.63 -3.80 10.45
N ASN A 97 -15.34 -4.80 9.63
CA ASN A 97 -15.53 -6.22 9.92
C ASN A 97 -14.25 -6.92 10.35
N LYS A 98 -13.20 -6.16 10.63
CA LYS A 98 -11.87 -6.67 11.01
C LYS A 98 -11.97 -7.60 12.21
N GLN A 99 -11.36 -8.77 12.09
CA GLN A 99 -11.22 -9.71 13.19
C GLN A 99 -10.02 -9.33 14.08
N ASN A 100 -10.03 -9.78 15.33
CA ASN A 100 -8.98 -9.44 16.30
C ASN A 100 -7.57 -9.93 15.91
N TYR A 101 -7.49 -10.94 15.04
CA TYR A 101 -6.21 -11.47 14.56
C TYR A 101 -5.70 -10.77 13.31
N GLU A 102 -6.52 -10.01 12.58
CA GLU A 102 -6.10 -9.28 11.37
C GLU A 102 -5.24 -8.07 11.69
N THR A 103 -4.26 -7.81 10.83
CA THR A 103 -3.29 -6.72 11.01
C THR A 103 -3.62 -5.46 10.20
N ILE A 104 -4.81 -5.39 9.59
CA ILE A 104 -5.25 -4.20 8.86
C ILE A 104 -5.27 -2.99 9.80
N GLU A 105 -4.52 -1.96 9.47
CA GLU A 105 -4.44 -0.72 10.23
C GLU A 105 -5.10 0.43 9.45
N SER A 106 -6.18 0.98 10.00
CA SER A 106 -6.98 2.02 9.33
C SER A 106 -6.14 3.20 8.87
N ASP A 107 -5.24 3.70 9.72
CA ASP A 107 -4.40 4.84 9.37
C ASP A 107 -3.40 4.53 8.25
N ARG A 108 -2.78 3.36 8.28
CA ARG A 108 -1.89 2.91 7.20
C ARG A 108 -2.64 2.68 5.90
N LEU A 109 -3.83 2.12 5.97
CA LEU A 109 -4.65 1.79 4.81
C LEU A 109 -5.18 3.04 4.11
N PHE A 110 -5.71 3.99 4.87
CA PHE A 110 -6.38 5.15 4.28
C PHE A 110 -5.48 6.37 4.11
N ASN A 111 -4.49 6.57 4.99
CA ASN A 111 -3.77 7.83 5.08
C ASN A 111 -2.27 7.74 4.75
N ASN A 112 -1.68 6.55 4.57
CA ASN A 112 -0.27 6.42 4.26
C ASN A 112 -0.02 5.95 2.83
N LEU A 113 0.42 6.85 1.96
CA LEU A 113 0.72 6.59 0.55
C LEU A 113 1.92 5.64 0.33
N LEU A 114 2.78 5.42 1.35
CA LEU A 114 3.89 4.46 1.32
C LEU A 114 3.52 3.07 1.86
N SER A 115 2.29 2.89 2.32
CA SER A 115 1.87 1.60 2.85
C SER A 115 1.63 0.58 1.73
N SER A 116 2.05 -0.68 1.95
CA SER A 116 1.70 -1.80 1.08
C SER A 116 0.21 -2.16 1.12
N GLN A 117 -0.47 -1.85 2.23
CA GLN A 117 -1.88 -2.21 2.38
C GLN A 117 -2.79 -1.62 1.29
N PRO A 118 -2.83 -0.29 1.03
CA PRO A 118 -3.67 0.23 -0.06
C PRO A 118 -3.22 -0.27 -1.43
N MET A 119 -1.92 -0.51 -1.64
CA MET A 119 -1.41 -1.10 -2.88
C MET A 119 -1.98 -2.51 -3.09
N ALA A 120 -2.01 -3.35 -2.05
CA ALA A 120 -2.60 -4.68 -2.12
C ALA A 120 -4.09 -4.62 -2.49
N PHE A 121 -4.85 -3.72 -1.87
CA PHE A 121 -6.27 -3.52 -2.20
C PHE A 121 -6.46 -3.04 -3.65
N ASN A 122 -5.67 -2.07 -4.10
CA ASN A 122 -5.75 -1.54 -5.46
C ASN A 122 -5.41 -2.59 -6.54
N LEU A 123 -4.46 -3.49 -6.27
CA LEU A 123 -4.04 -4.52 -7.23
C LEU A 123 -4.94 -5.75 -7.21
N PHE A 124 -5.29 -6.24 -6.02
CA PHE A 124 -5.90 -7.57 -5.92
C PHE A 124 -7.41 -7.56 -5.72
N TYR A 125 -8.01 -6.51 -5.18
CA TYR A 125 -9.47 -6.49 -5.06
C TYR A 125 -10.19 -6.52 -6.42
N PRO A 126 -9.73 -5.82 -7.47
CA PRO A 126 -10.29 -5.99 -8.82
C PRO A 126 -10.23 -7.46 -9.30
N LEU A 127 -9.13 -8.15 -9.01
CA LEU A 127 -8.98 -9.58 -9.36
C LEU A 127 -9.90 -10.48 -8.52
N MET A 128 -10.09 -10.16 -7.23
CA MET A 128 -11.07 -10.87 -6.38
C MET A 128 -12.50 -10.72 -6.91
N LYS A 129 -12.86 -9.53 -7.35
CA LYS A 129 -14.16 -9.28 -7.97
C LYS A 129 -14.30 -10.04 -9.28
N MET A 130 -13.31 -9.92 -10.16
CA MET A 130 -13.25 -10.65 -11.42
C MET A 130 -13.31 -12.17 -11.22
N GLN A 131 -12.67 -12.70 -10.15
CA GLN A 131 -12.70 -14.14 -9.83
C GLN A 131 -14.14 -14.63 -9.58
N LYS A 132 -14.98 -13.82 -8.97
CA LYS A 132 -16.40 -14.17 -8.72
C LYS A 132 -17.26 -14.08 -9.96
N GLU A 133 -16.99 -13.11 -10.82
CA GLU A 133 -17.79 -12.80 -12.02
C GLU A 133 -17.34 -13.62 -13.23
N SER A 134 -16.02 -13.81 -13.41
CA SER A 134 -15.39 -14.43 -14.58
C SER A 134 -14.17 -15.27 -14.19
N PRO A 135 -14.34 -16.43 -13.51
CA PRO A 135 -13.23 -17.24 -12.99
C PRO A 135 -12.24 -17.70 -14.06
N LYS A 136 -12.72 -17.98 -15.28
CA LYS A 136 -11.86 -18.40 -16.41
C LYS A 136 -10.93 -17.28 -16.86
N GLU A 137 -11.44 -16.06 -16.99
CA GLU A 137 -10.67 -14.90 -17.40
C GLU A 137 -9.65 -14.53 -16.33
N THR A 138 -10.04 -14.55 -15.04
CA THR A 138 -9.12 -14.36 -13.92
C THR A 138 -7.97 -15.37 -13.98
N THR A 139 -8.29 -16.64 -14.21
CA THR A 139 -7.25 -17.67 -14.36
C THR A 139 -6.30 -17.36 -15.51
N MET A 140 -6.80 -16.90 -16.65
CA MET A 140 -5.97 -16.51 -17.81
C MET A 140 -5.05 -15.34 -17.48
N VAL A 141 -5.56 -14.30 -16.80
CA VAL A 141 -4.77 -13.13 -16.38
C VAL A 141 -3.66 -13.55 -15.42
N ILE A 142 -4.00 -14.32 -14.37
CA ILE A 142 -3.02 -14.76 -13.38
C ILE A 142 -1.96 -15.69 -13.99
N ARG A 143 -2.34 -16.63 -14.87
CA ARG A 143 -1.38 -17.47 -15.59
C ARG A 143 -0.41 -16.68 -16.45
N LYS A 144 -0.88 -15.61 -17.08
CA LYS A 144 -0.04 -14.71 -17.88
C LYS A 144 0.92 -13.90 -17.00
N ALA A 145 0.47 -13.45 -15.84
CA ALA A 145 1.29 -12.71 -14.88
C ALA A 145 2.31 -13.60 -14.14
N LEU A 146 1.95 -14.85 -13.88
CA LEU A 146 2.75 -15.82 -13.12
C LEU A 146 3.04 -17.10 -13.93
N PRO A 147 3.78 -17.00 -15.05
CA PRO A 147 3.96 -18.12 -15.99
C PRO A 147 4.78 -19.29 -15.42
N MET A 148 5.52 -19.05 -14.33
CA MET A 148 6.34 -20.09 -13.67
C MET A 148 5.52 -21.03 -12.78
N PHE A 149 4.26 -20.70 -12.48
CA PHE A 149 3.40 -21.54 -11.65
C PHE A 149 2.48 -22.41 -12.51
N PRO A 150 2.26 -23.70 -12.14
CA PRO A 150 1.44 -24.64 -12.91
C PRO A 150 -0.07 -24.40 -12.66
N ILE A 151 -0.53 -23.17 -12.80
CA ILE A 151 -1.89 -22.76 -12.52
C ILE A 151 -2.84 -23.35 -13.57
N HIS A 152 -3.73 -24.26 -13.18
CA HIS A 152 -4.81 -24.78 -14.02
C HIS A 152 -6.06 -23.93 -13.86
N LYS A 153 -6.44 -23.64 -12.61
CA LYS A 153 -7.62 -22.84 -12.28
C LYS A 153 -7.37 -22.08 -10.98
N VAL A 154 -7.59 -20.77 -10.98
CA VAL A 154 -7.60 -19.98 -9.73
C VAL A 154 -8.90 -20.25 -8.99
N THR A 155 -8.81 -20.61 -7.72
CA THR A 155 -9.95 -20.95 -6.86
C THR A 155 -10.33 -19.83 -5.93
N GLU A 156 -9.34 -19.10 -5.41
CA GLU A 156 -9.55 -18.03 -4.44
C GLU A 156 -8.44 -16.98 -4.52
N ILE A 157 -8.80 -15.74 -4.26
CA ILE A 157 -7.86 -14.62 -4.01
C ILE A 157 -8.32 -13.96 -2.73
N ASP A 158 -7.42 -13.72 -1.77
CA ASP A 158 -7.69 -13.01 -0.53
C ASP A 158 -6.58 -12.01 -0.21
N LEU A 159 -6.90 -11.00 0.63
CA LEU A 159 -6.03 -9.89 1.01
C LEU A 159 -5.76 -9.88 2.51
N GLU A 160 -4.57 -9.43 2.89
CA GLU A 160 -4.15 -9.33 4.29
C GLU A 160 -4.37 -10.66 5.03
N PHE A 161 -3.97 -11.74 4.37
CA PHE A 161 -4.22 -13.11 4.84
C PHE A 161 -3.22 -13.52 5.92
N ILE A 162 -3.76 -14.02 7.04
CA ILE A 162 -2.99 -14.66 8.11
C ILE A 162 -3.48 -16.10 8.21
N PRO A 163 -2.61 -17.11 8.10
CA PRO A 163 -2.99 -18.51 8.33
C PRO A 163 -3.55 -18.71 9.75
N GLU A 164 -4.67 -19.44 9.91
CA GLU A 164 -5.25 -19.71 11.23
C GLU A 164 -4.27 -20.45 12.15
N ASN A 165 -3.43 -21.31 11.56
CA ASN A 165 -2.41 -22.07 12.27
C ASN A 165 -1.01 -21.40 12.23
N TYR A 166 -0.93 -20.06 12.14
CA TYR A 166 0.34 -19.35 12.04
C TYR A 166 1.32 -19.69 13.18
N MET A 167 0.81 -20.01 14.37
CA MET A 167 1.62 -20.43 15.52
C MET A 167 2.35 -21.76 15.29
N ASP A 168 1.73 -22.68 14.53
CA ASP A 168 2.32 -23.98 14.18
C ASP A 168 3.31 -23.88 13.02
N LEU A 169 3.28 -22.78 12.25
CA LEU A 169 4.15 -22.54 11.10
C LEU A 169 5.42 -21.78 11.53
N THR A 170 5.34 -20.48 11.58
CA THR A 170 6.49 -19.59 11.86
C THR A 170 6.39 -18.88 13.21
N GLY A 171 5.23 -18.93 13.88
CA GLY A 171 4.90 -18.12 15.04
C GLY A 171 4.80 -16.62 14.73
N ASP A 172 4.96 -16.23 13.47
CA ASP A 172 4.89 -14.85 13.01
C ASP A 172 3.46 -14.50 12.58
N LYS A 173 2.91 -13.45 13.17
CA LYS A 173 1.58 -12.93 12.87
C LYS A 173 1.58 -11.93 11.71
N SER A 174 2.61 -11.92 10.87
CA SER A 174 2.64 -11.06 9.68
C SER A 174 1.61 -11.51 8.66
N ALA A 175 0.79 -10.56 8.19
CA ALA A 175 -0.13 -10.82 7.09
C ALA A 175 0.62 -10.88 5.76
N MET A 176 0.19 -11.76 4.87
CA MET A 176 0.54 -11.73 3.47
C MET A 176 -0.33 -10.67 2.79
N ASP A 177 0.27 -9.74 2.04
CA ASP A 177 -0.46 -8.69 1.33
C ASP A 177 -1.58 -9.27 0.44
N ALA A 178 -1.30 -10.42 -0.22
CA ALA A 178 -2.30 -11.19 -0.94
C ALA A 178 -1.94 -12.68 -1.00
N ILE A 179 -2.96 -13.54 -1.08
CA ILE A 179 -2.83 -14.96 -1.37
C ILE A 179 -3.68 -15.34 -2.58
N ILE A 180 -3.13 -16.17 -3.47
CA ILE A 180 -3.84 -16.73 -4.62
C ILE A 180 -3.80 -18.24 -4.50
N ARG A 181 -4.96 -18.88 -4.32
CA ARG A 181 -5.10 -20.34 -4.31
C ARG A 181 -5.49 -20.83 -5.69
N PHE A 182 -4.91 -21.95 -6.11
CA PHE A 182 -5.18 -22.51 -7.43
C PHE A 182 -5.11 -24.03 -7.45
N GLU A 183 -5.80 -24.64 -8.39
CA GLU A 183 -5.64 -26.03 -8.78
C GLU A 183 -4.49 -26.14 -9.77
N SER A 184 -3.58 -27.11 -9.57
CA SER A 184 -2.52 -27.41 -10.54
C SER A 184 -2.98 -28.43 -11.58
N ALA A 185 -2.30 -28.49 -12.72
CA ALA A 185 -2.61 -29.46 -13.81
C ALA A 185 -2.51 -30.92 -13.39
N GLY A 186 -1.97 -31.26 -12.21
CA GLY A 186 -1.88 -32.60 -11.65
C GLY A 186 -2.89 -32.91 -10.55
N GLY A 187 -3.92 -32.07 -10.36
CA GLY A 187 -4.98 -32.29 -9.37
C GLY A 187 -4.58 -32.00 -7.91
N LYS A 188 -3.42 -31.40 -7.66
CA LYS A 188 -3.02 -30.94 -6.33
C LYS A 188 -3.38 -29.45 -6.21
N SER A 189 -4.15 -29.10 -5.17
CA SER A 189 -4.35 -27.69 -4.79
C SER A 189 -3.09 -27.15 -4.11
N ALA A 190 -2.71 -25.94 -4.45
CA ALA A 190 -1.64 -25.16 -3.82
C ALA A 190 -2.17 -23.79 -3.43
#